data_66c4e5adfdbd4a0ba17bfee5a676c2e5
#
_entry.id   66c4e5adfdbd4a0ba17bfee5a676c2e5
#
_cell.length_a   1.000
_cell.length_b   1.000
_cell.length_c   1.000
_cell.angle_alpha   90.00
_cell.angle_beta   90.00
_cell.angle_gamma   90.00
#
_symmetry.space_group_name_H-M   'P 1'
#
loop_
_entity.id
_entity.type
_entity.pdbx_description
1 polymer ?
#
loop_
_entity_poly.entity_id
_entity_poly.type
_entity_poly.pdbx_seq_one_letter_code
_entity_poly.pdbx_strand_id
1 'polypeptide(L)'
;GLAFLMETTDRAEWFLVILASIFASMVCWAFVTREYYQVMSRRKGHMEGWEFATAGRNVRFSKRTGLALLGFFLAMSGFFLFDAAYNGNFISKSVAVQTRITAHRGSSSGAPENTMAALEKAVEEMADRAEIDVQETADGVIVLCHDTSLKRVAGVNKKVSDLTLEQIKKLDVGSWFSSEYQGEQIPTLEEVMEYAKGKIDLNIEIKNLGNSSG
;
A
#
# COMPACT_ATOMS: atom_id res chain seq x y z
N GLY A 1 21.50 9.67 -13.17
CA GLY A 1 21.28 11.13 -13.18
C GLY A 1 19.91 11.50 -12.62
N LEU A 2 18.81 11.08 -13.24
CA LEU A 2 17.45 11.46 -12.82
C LEU A 2 17.04 10.86 -11.46
N ALA A 3 17.37 9.61 -11.21
CA ALA A 3 17.06 8.93 -9.94
C ALA A 3 17.77 9.58 -8.75
N PHE A 4 19.01 10.03 -8.94
CA PHE A 4 19.78 10.76 -7.92
C PHE A 4 19.17 12.15 -7.61
N LEU A 5 18.68 12.85 -8.63
CA LEU A 5 17.99 14.13 -8.46
C LEU A 5 16.65 13.98 -7.73
N MET A 6 15.88 12.92 -8.01
CA MET A 6 14.64 12.62 -7.30
C MET A 6 14.88 12.26 -5.83
N GLU A 7 15.92 11.48 -5.54
CA GLU A 7 16.28 11.11 -4.16
C GLU A 7 16.79 12.32 -3.33
N THR A 8 17.46 13.27 -3.95
CA THR A 8 17.90 14.50 -3.27
C THR A 8 16.78 15.49 -3.03
N THR A 9 15.80 15.58 -3.92
CA THR A 9 14.59 16.40 -3.71
C THR A 9 13.75 15.87 -2.55
N ASP A 10 13.52 14.57 -2.46
CA ASP A 10 12.78 13.95 -1.35
C ASP A 10 13.44 14.25 0.01
N ARG A 11 14.75 14.18 0.11
CA ARG A 11 15.48 14.50 1.37
C ARG A 11 15.38 15.98 1.74
N ALA A 12 15.44 16.88 0.76
CA ALA A 12 15.30 18.31 0.98
C ALA A 12 13.89 18.67 1.47
N GLU A 13 12.87 18.03 0.95
CA GLU A 13 11.49 18.21 1.37
C GLU A 13 11.26 17.79 2.83
N TRP A 14 11.77 16.63 3.24
CA TRP A 14 11.73 16.18 4.64
C TRP A 14 12.42 17.16 5.58
N PHE A 15 13.57 17.69 5.18
CA PHE A 15 14.29 18.67 5.98
C PHE A 15 13.47 19.95 6.18
N LEU A 16 12.81 20.43 5.12
CA LEU A 16 11.93 21.60 5.20
C LEU A 16 10.71 21.37 6.08
N VAL A 17 10.09 20.19 6.02
CA VAL A 17 8.95 19.82 6.90
C VAL A 17 9.38 19.79 8.36
N ILE A 18 10.53 19.20 8.66
CA ILE A 18 11.07 19.16 10.03
C ILE A 18 11.35 20.58 10.53
N LEU A 19 11.99 21.43 9.72
CA LEU A 19 12.25 22.83 10.08
C LEU A 19 10.94 23.61 10.31
N ALA A 20 9.94 23.44 9.44
CA ALA A 20 8.64 24.09 9.60
C ALA A 20 7.92 23.63 10.88
N SER A 21 8.00 22.34 11.21
CA SER A 21 7.41 21.77 12.43
C SER A 21 8.09 22.29 13.69
N ILE A 22 9.44 22.36 13.68
CA ILE A 22 10.22 22.94 14.78
C ILE A 22 9.84 24.40 14.98
N PHE A 23 9.77 25.17 13.90
CA PHE A 23 9.42 26.58 13.94
C PHE A 23 7.99 26.80 14.46
N ALA A 24 7.01 26.05 13.97
CA ALA A 24 5.62 26.09 14.43
C ALA A 24 5.52 25.75 15.92
N SER A 25 6.27 24.77 16.40
CA SER A 25 6.34 24.40 17.81
C SER A 25 6.93 25.52 18.67
N MET A 26 8.01 26.17 18.20
CA MET A 26 8.63 27.31 18.90
C MET A 26 7.67 28.50 19.01
N VAL A 27 6.93 28.82 17.94
CA VAL A 27 5.93 29.89 17.94
C VAL A 27 4.77 29.57 18.88
N CYS A 28 4.27 28.34 18.85
CA CYS A 28 3.22 27.89 19.75
C CYS A 28 3.66 27.97 21.22
N TRP A 29 4.88 27.50 21.53
CA TRP A 29 5.47 27.61 22.86
C TRP A 29 5.63 29.05 23.31
N ALA A 30 6.10 29.94 22.45
CA ALA A 30 6.24 31.37 22.79
C ALA A 30 4.87 32.02 23.04
N PHE A 31 3.84 31.64 22.29
CA PHE A 31 2.48 32.12 22.50
C PHE A 31 1.89 31.63 23.83
N VAL A 32 1.96 30.32 24.10
CA VAL A 32 1.48 29.70 25.33
C VAL A 32 2.21 30.27 26.54
N THR A 33 3.52 30.44 26.45
CA THR A 33 4.33 31.03 27.51
C THR A 33 3.90 32.49 27.79
N ARG A 34 3.67 33.27 26.73
CA ARG A 34 3.20 34.66 26.84
C ARG A 34 1.84 34.74 27.52
N GLU A 35 0.88 33.95 27.10
CA GLU A 35 -0.46 33.91 27.69
C GLU A 35 -0.42 33.44 29.15
N TYR A 36 0.37 32.41 29.45
CA TYR A 36 0.59 31.94 30.80
C TYR A 36 1.12 33.04 31.69
N TYR A 37 2.16 33.79 31.29
CA TYR A 37 2.70 34.89 32.08
C TYR A 37 1.73 36.08 32.20
N GLN A 38 0.90 36.36 31.19
CA GLN A 38 -0.14 37.38 31.29
C GLN A 38 -1.22 37.00 32.32
N VAL A 39 -1.67 35.75 32.31
CA VAL A 39 -2.65 35.24 33.30
C VAL A 39 -2.05 35.27 34.70
N MET A 40 -0.80 34.84 34.86
CA MET A 40 -0.11 34.83 36.16
C MET A 40 0.17 36.24 36.65
N SER A 41 0.51 37.21 35.81
CA SER A 41 0.70 38.60 36.20
C SER A 41 -0.60 39.27 36.65
N ARG A 42 -1.74 38.90 36.12
CA ARG A 42 -3.06 39.34 36.56
C ARG A 42 -3.45 38.74 37.92
N ARG A 43 -2.94 37.54 38.27
CA ARG A 43 -3.16 36.86 39.56
C ARG A 43 -2.21 37.31 40.67
N LYS A 44 -1.13 38.05 40.37
CA LYS A 44 -0.11 38.49 41.32
C LYS A 44 -0.59 39.46 42.41
N GLY A 45 -1.87 39.87 42.44
CA GLY A 45 -2.44 40.60 43.58
C GLY A 45 -2.64 39.76 44.85
N HIS A 46 -2.34 38.43 44.85
CA HIS A 46 -2.67 37.54 45.96
C HIS A 46 -1.59 36.54 46.40
N MET A 47 -0.35 36.63 45.91
CA MET A 47 0.71 35.69 46.34
C MET A 47 2.02 36.45 46.63
N GLU A 48 2.19 36.90 47.81
CA GLU A 48 3.49 37.30 48.40
C GLU A 48 4.35 36.04 48.58
N GLY A 49 5.52 35.99 47.93
CA GLY A 49 6.55 35.03 48.26
C GLY A 49 7.28 34.29 47.13
N TRP A 50 6.97 34.53 45.83
CA TRP A 50 7.73 33.96 44.75
C TRP A 50 8.29 35.04 43.82
N GLU A 51 9.53 35.47 44.12
CA GLU A 51 10.32 36.30 43.20
C GLU A 51 10.85 35.43 42.07
N PHE A 52 10.06 35.25 41.00
CA PHE A 52 10.65 34.89 39.74
C PHE A 52 11.29 36.12 39.11
N ALA A 53 12.61 36.10 39.01
CA ALA A 53 13.37 37.09 38.26
C ALA A 53 12.82 37.14 36.82
N THR A 54 11.87 38.03 36.56
CA THR A 54 11.39 38.36 35.25
C THR A 54 12.46 39.18 34.52
N ALA A 55 13.55 38.54 34.11
CA ALA A 55 14.39 39.02 33.00
C ALA A 55 13.60 38.86 31.67
N GLY A 56 12.37 39.32 31.68
CA GLY A 56 11.52 39.43 30.52
C GLY A 56 11.99 40.61 29.67
N ARG A 57 13.03 40.43 28.88
CA ARG A 57 13.28 41.32 27.76
C ARG A 57 11.98 41.33 26.95
N ASN A 58 11.21 42.45 26.98
CA ASN A 58 10.06 42.67 26.13
C ASN A 58 10.53 42.61 24.68
N VAL A 59 10.44 41.43 24.06
CA VAL A 59 10.68 41.28 22.62
C VAL A 59 9.50 41.96 21.95
N ARG A 60 9.59 43.27 21.74
CA ARG A 60 8.67 44.02 20.88
C ARG A 60 9.04 43.63 19.42
N PHE A 61 8.35 42.68 18.86
CA PHE A 61 8.40 42.52 17.43
C PHE A 61 7.97 43.80 16.74
N SER A 62 8.83 44.37 15.90
CA SER A 62 8.44 45.53 15.10
C SER A 62 7.28 45.13 14.18
N LYS A 63 6.41 46.07 13.83
CA LYS A 63 5.33 45.82 12.85
C LYS A 63 5.90 45.21 11.56
N ARG A 64 7.10 45.62 11.17
CA ARG A 64 7.82 45.08 9.97
C ARG A 64 8.18 43.60 10.13
N THR A 65 8.66 43.19 11.33
CA THR A 65 9.00 41.78 11.59
C THR A 65 7.73 40.91 11.62
N GLY A 66 6.63 41.43 12.19
CA GLY A 66 5.35 40.74 12.19
C GLY A 66 4.77 40.55 10.78
N LEU A 67 4.87 41.59 9.91
CA LEU A 67 4.46 41.48 8.52
C LEU A 67 5.35 40.50 7.71
N ALA A 68 6.66 40.50 7.96
CA ALA A 68 7.58 39.59 7.28
C ALA A 68 7.29 38.12 7.66
N LEU A 69 7.02 37.83 8.95
CA LEU A 69 6.64 36.51 9.40
C LEU A 69 5.29 36.08 8.80
N LEU A 70 4.30 36.96 8.78
CA LEU A 70 3.01 36.68 8.16
C LEU A 70 3.16 36.37 6.66
N GLY A 71 3.96 37.17 5.94
CA GLY A 71 4.28 36.95 4.52
C GLY A 71 4.96 35.60 4.27
N PHE A 72 5.92 35.24 5.12
CA PHE A 72 6.58 33.94 5.07
C PHE A 72 5.58 32.78 5.30
N PHE A 73 4.70 32.89 6.30
CA PHE A 73 3.67 31.88 6.56
C PHE A 73 2.69 31.72 5.41
N LEU A 74 2.26 32.82 4.80
CA LEU A 74 1.37 32.79 3.64
C LEU A 74 2.05 32.17 2.42
N ALA A 75 3.33 32.48 2.18
CA ALA A 75 4.11 31.91 1.10
C ALA A 75 4.31 30.38 1.30
N MET A 76 4.64 29.96 2.51
CA MET A 76 4.76 28.53 2.84
C MET A 76 3.44 27.79 2.71
N SER A 77 2.35 28.36 3.22
CA SER A 77 1.00 27.76 3.07
C SER A 77 0.61 27.66 1.60
N GLY A 78 0.89 28.68 0.81
CA GLY A 78 0.66 28.68 -0.64
C GLY A 78 1.48 27.59 -1.35
N PHE A 79 2.75 27.44 -0.99
CA PHE A 79 3.62 26.38 -1.50
C PHE A 79 3.07 24.98 -1.17
N PHE A 80 2.67 24.72 0.08
CA PHE A 80 2.10 23.44 0.48
C PHE A 80 0.76 23.13 -0.21
N LEU A 81 -0.09 24.15 -0.38
CA LEU A 81 -1.36 23.99 -1.11
C LEU A 81 -1.12 23.72 -2.60
N PHE A 82 -0.15 24.41 -3.20
CA PHE A 82 0.24 24.19 -4.59
C PHE A 82 0.81 22.78 -4.77
N ASP A 83 1.71 22.34 -3.88
CA ASP A 83 2.32 21.01 -3.93
C ASP A 83 1.26 19.91 -3.73
N ALA A 84 0.35 20.08 -2.77
CA ALA A 84 -0.77 19.17 -2.56
C ALA A 84 -1.72 19.08 -3.77
N ALA A 85 -1.95 20.22 -4.47
CA ALA A 85 -2.83 20.26 -5.63
C ALA A 85 -2.18 19.70 -6.90
N TYR A 86 -0.87 19.94 -7.09
CA TYR A 86 -0.15 19.61 -8.33
C TYR A 86 0.53 18.23 -8.29
N ASN A 87 1.08 17.82 -7.16
CA ASN A 87 1.83 16.57 -6.99
C ASN A 87 1.01 15.46 -6.31
N GLY A 88 -0.24 15.75 -5.94
CA GLY A 88 -1.05 14.82 -5.13
C GLY A 88 -0.54 14.77 -3.68
N ASN A 89 -1.40 14.36 -2.78
CA ASN A 89 -1.17 14.41 -1.35
C ASN A 89 0.24 13.99 -0.94
N PHE A 90 0.98 14.92 -0.37
CA PHE A 90 2.30 14.77 0.21
C PHE A 90 2.42 13.55 1.17
N ILE A 91 1.30 13.20 1.81
CA ILE A 91 1.20 12.05 2.73
C ILE A 91 0.99 10.73 1.98
N SER A 92 0.45 10.75 0.74
CA SER A 92 0.02 9.51 0.06
C SER A 92 1.13 8.72 -0.61
N LYS A 93 2.25 9.34 -0.98
CA LYS A 93 3.36 8.63 -1.66
C LYS A 93 4.48 8.14 -0.75
N SER A 94 4.74 8.80 0.37
CA SER A 94 5.91 8.45 1.22
C SER A 94 5.56 7.75 2.53
N VAL A 95 4.32 7.86 3.02
CA VAL A 95 3.91 7.29 4.32
C VAL A 95 2.93 6.12 4.17
N ALA A 96 2.18 6.06 3.09
CA ALA A 96 1.41 4.89 2.76
C ALA A 96 2.29 3.92 1.97
N VAL A 97 3.13 3.15 2.63
CA VAL A 97 3.43 1.80 2.16
C VAL A 97 2.07 1.13 2.10
N GLN A 98 1.42 1.18 0.93
CA GLN A 98 0.20 0.43 0.69
C GLN A 98 0.59 -1.03 0.84
N THR A 99 0.30 -1.60 2.00
CA THR A 99 0.36 -3.04 2.18
C THR A 99 -0.60 -3.63 1.18
N ARG A 100 -0.08 -4.28 0.15
CA ARG A 100 -0.89 -4.95 -0.86
C ARG A 100 -1.26 -6.32 -0.36
N ILE A 101 -2.52 -6.65 -0.43
CA ILE A 101 -3.05 -7.95 -0.08
C ILE A 101 -2.93 -8.84 -1.30
N THR A 102 -2.22 -9.95 -1.18
CA THR A 102 -2.12 -10.97 -2.22
C THR A 102 -2.91 -12.20 -1.82
N ALA A 103 -3.92 -12.55 -2.61
CA ALA A 103 -4.70 -13.76 -2.45
C ALA A 103 -3.91 -14.94 -3.01
N HIS A 104 -3.49 -15.86 -2.13
CA HIS A 104 -2.65 -17.01 -2.46
C HIS A 104 -3.45 -18.07 -3.23
N ARG A 105 -3.01 -18.43 -4.44
CA ARG A 105 -3.68 -19.33 -5.39
C ARG A 105 -5.12 -18.91 -5.72
N GLY A 106 -5.34 -17.61 -5.88
CA GLY A 106 -6.63 -17.01 -5.73
C GLY A 106 -7.01 -16.88 -4.26
N SER A 107 -8.29 -16.85 -3.88
CA SER A 107 -8.68 -16.96 -2.47
C SER A 107 -8.84 -18.43 -2.08
N SER A 108 -7.72 -19.15 -1.87
CA SER A 108 -7.71 -20.59 -1.58
C SER A 108 -8.29 -20.97 -0.22
N SER A 109 -8.59 -20.00 0.64
CA SER A 109 -9.34 -20.21 1.89
C SER A 109 -10.85 -20.24 1.68
N GLY A 110 -11.36 -19.60 0.64
CA GLY A 110 -12.79 -19.45 0.36
C GLY A 110 -13.29 -20.27 -0.83
N ALA A 111 -12.37 -20.72 -1.72
CA ALA A 111 -12.71 -21.50 -2.91
C ALA A 111 -11.55 -22.46 -3.29
N PRO A 112 -11.76 -23.47 -4.16
CA PRO A 112 -10.70 -24.39 -4.56
C PRO A 112 -9.55 -23.64 -5.26
N GLU A 113 -8.34 -23.88 -4.78
CA GLU A 113 -7.12 -23.20 -5.24
C GLU A 113 -6.90 -23.27 -6.75
N ASN A 114 -6.32 -22.21 -7.33
CA ASN A 114 -5.96 -22.16 -8.75
C ASN A 114 -7.14 -22.44 -9.72
N THR A 115 -8.34 -22.02 -9.34
CA THR A 115 -9.55 -22.10 -10.17
C THR A 115 -10.13 -20.73 -10.47
N MET A 116 -11.10 -20.67 -11.41
CA MET A 116 -11.83 -19.43 -11.66
C MET A 116 -12.61 -18.99 -10.44
N ALA A 117 -13.23 -19.92 -9.71
CA ALA A 117 -13.94 -19.62 -8.48
C ALA A 117 -13.05 -18.96 -7.40
N ALA A 118 -11.79 -19.42 -7.25
CA ALA A 118 -10.85 -18.80 -6.32
C ALA A 118 -10.41 -17.39 -6.76
N LEU A 119 -10.30 -17.15 -8.07
CA LEU A 119 -9.99 -15.84 -8.61
C LEU A 119 -11.16 -14.86 -8.43
N GLU A 120 -12.38 -15.31 -8.71
CA GLU A 120 -13.60 -14.55 -8.47
C GLU A 120 -13.74 -14.17 -7.01
N LYS A 121 -13.46 -15.11 -6.13
CA LYS A 121 -13.47 -14.89 -4.68
C LYS A 121 -12.43 -13.87 -4.24
N ALA A 122 -11.23 -13.89 -4.81
CA ALA A 122 -10.18 -12.91 -4.53
C ALA A 122 -10.62 -11.48 -4.92
N VAL A 123 -11.34 -11.33 -6.04
CA VAL A 123 -11.91 -10.04 -6.47
C VAL A 123 -13.03 -9.59 -5.53
N GLU A 124 -13.93 -10.49 -5.11
CA GLU A 124 -14.99 -10.18 -4.15
C GLU A 124 -14.44 -9.72 -2.79
N GLU A 125 -13.34 -10.33 -2.34
CA GLU A 125 -12.65 -10.01 -1.10
C GLU A 125 -11.74 -8.77 -1.22
N MET A 126 -11.75 -8.11 -2.38
CA MET A 126 -10.99 -6.88 -2.66
C MET A 126 -9.47 -7.04 -2.46
N ALA A 127 -8.92 -8.21 -2.81
CA ALA A 127 -7.48 -8.39 -2.85
C ALA A 127 -6.85 -7.51 -3.95
N ASP A 128 -5.66 -6.95 -3.68
CA ASP A 128 -4.95 -6.12 -4.65
C ASP A 128 -4.40 -6.95 -5.81
N ARG A 129 -4.05 -8.20 -5.53
CA ARG A 129 -3.55 -9.17 -6.52
C ARG A 129 -3.90 -10.60 -6.15
N ALA A 130 -4.01 -11.46 -7.16
CA ALA A 130 -4.05 -12.90 -7.00
C ALA A 130 -2.69 -13.49 -7.37
N GLU A 131 -2.17 -14.34 -6.52
CA GLU A 131 -1.06 -15.20 -6.87
C GLU A 131 -1.64 -16.49 -7.44
N ILE A 132 -1.05 -16.98 -8.52
CA ILE A 132 -1.47 -18.19 -9.25
C ILE A 132 -0.26 -18.99 -9.72
N ASP A 133 -0.40 -20.32 -9.69
CA ASP A 133 0.65 -21.23 -10.13
C ASP A 133 0.34 -21.77 -11.53
N VAL A 134 1.31 -21.79 -12.44
CA VAL A 134 1.11 -22.28 -13.79
C VAL A 134 2.04 -23.43 -14.15
N GLN A 135 1.52 -24.35 -14.95
CA GLN A 135 2.23 -25.49 -15.54
C GLN A 135 1.81 -25.69 -16.99
N GLU A 136 2.64 -26.39 -17.76
CA GLU A 136 2.41 -26.69 -19.17
C GLU A 136 1.84 -28.10 -19.34
N THR A 137 0.80 -28.23 -20.16
CA THR A 137 0.18 -29.51 -20.56
C THR A 137 1.02 -30.25 -21.62
N ALA A 138 0.69 -31.51 -21.91
CA ALA A 138 1.35 -32.29 -22.94
C ALA A 138 1.26 -31.70 -24.37
N ASP A 139 0.24 -30.90 -24.61
CA ASP A 139 -0.01 -30.19 -25.87
C ASP A 139 0.39 -28.71 -25.85
N GLY A 140 1.18 -28.29 -24.84
CA GLY A 140 1.82 -26.98 -24.81
C GLY A 140 0.91 -25.84 -24.32
N VAL A 141 -0.23 -26.13 -23.69
CA VAL A 141 -1.13 -25.10 -23.14
C VAL A 141 -0.78 -24.83 -21.68
N ILE A 142 -0.72 -23.56 -21.31
CA ILE A 142 -0.47 -23.15 -19.93
C ILE A 142 -1.76 -23.18 -19.13
N VAL A 143 -1.78 -23.95 -18.04
CA VAL A 143 -2.94 -24.11 -17.13
C VAL A 143 -2.55 -23.85 -15.69
N LEU A 144 -3.53 -23.56 -14.84
CA LEU A 144 -3.29 -23.30 -13.42
C LEU A 144 -3.22 -24.62 -12.63
N CYS A 145 -2.09 -24.86 -11.99
CA CYS A 145 -1.93 -25.96 -11.04
C CYS A 145 -0.67 -25.77 -10.19
N HIS A 146 -0.77 -25.96 -8.89
CA HIS A 146 0.38 -25.90 -7.99
C HIS A 146 1.17 -27.21 -7.98
N ASP A 147 0.49 -28.33 -7.69
CA ASP A 147 1.15 -29.63 -7.51
C ASP A 147 1.57 -30.22 -8.84
N THR A 148 2.71 -30.88 -8.89
CA THR A 148 3.13 -31.64 -10.06
C THR A 148 2.16 -32.77 -10.39
N SER A 149 1.50 -33.36 -9.39
CA SER A 149 0.51 -34.43 -9.54
C SER A 149 -0.90 -33.94 -9.23
N LEU A 150 -1.86 -34.26 -10.06
CA LEU A 150 -3.27 -33.92 -9.92
C LEU A 150 -4.01 -34.78 -8.88
N LYS A 151 -3.26 -35.64 -8.11
CA LYS A 151 -3.85 -36.58 -7.17
C LYS A 151 -4.64 -35.89 -6.06
N ARG A 152 -4.14 -34.77 -5.51
CA ARG A 152 -4.78 -34.07 -4.37
C ARG A 152 -6.04 -33.33 -4.80
N VAL A 153 -5.98 -32.64 -5.92
CA VAL A 153 -7.08 -31.75 -6.36
C VAL A 153 -8.10 -32.41 -7.27
N ALA A 154 -7.72 -33.49 -7.98
CA ALA A 154 -8.59 -34.18 -8.93
C ALA A 154 -8.67 -35.71 -8.73
N GLY A 155 -7.99 -36.28 -7.71
CA GLY A 155 -7.94 -37.72 -7.49
C GLY A 155 -7.14 -38.53 -8.52
N VAL A 156 -6.53 -37.89 -9.51
CA VAL A 156 -5.84 -38.52 -10.65
C VAL A 156 -4.34 -38.52 -10.43
N ASN A 157 -3.72 -39.69 -10.34
CA ASN A 157 -2.27 -39.81 -10.16
C ASN A 157 -1.51 -39.67 -11.47
N LYS A 158 -1.61 -38.50 -12.10
CA LYS A 158 -0.87 -38.08 -13.31
C LYS A 158 -0.32 -36.68 -13.12
N LYS A 159 0.70 -36.32 -13.88
CA LYS A 159 1.22 -34.95 -13.95
C LYS A 159 0.40 -34.13 -14.93
N VAL A 160 0.43 -32.82 -14.78
CA VAL A 160 -0.16 -31.89 -15.76
C VAL A 160 0.48 -32.11 -17.14
N SER A 161 1.81 -32.25 -17.20
CA SER A 161 2.57 -32.47 -18.42
C SER A 161 2.29 -33.83 -19.14
N ASP A 162 1.60 -34.75 -18.47
CA ASP A 162 1.23 -36.06 -19.04
C ASP A 162 -0.15 -36.03 -19.77
N LEU A 163 -0.87 -34.92 -19.64
CA LEU A 163 -2.25 -34.78 -20.11
C LEU A 163 -2.38 -33.61 -21.09
N THR A 164 -3.26 -33.78 -22.10
CA THR A 164 -3.65 -32.68 -22.96
C THR A 164 -4.67 -31.78 -22.27
N LEU A 165 -4.85 -30.55 -22.79
CA LEU A 165 -5.87 -29.63 -22.29
C LEU A 165 -7.26 -30.28 -22.29
N GLU A 166 -7.64 -31.01 -23.34
CA GLU A 166 -8.93 -31.68 -23.41
C GLU A 166 -9.12 -32.70 -22.26
N GLN A 167 -8.06 -33.40 -21.89
CA GLN A 167 -8.11 -34.35 -20.76
C GLN A 167 -8.19 -33.65 -19.41
N ILE A 168 -7.46 -32.56 -19.26
CA ILE A 168 -7.46 -31.73 -18.03
C ILE A 168 -8.82 -31.08 -17.81
N LYS A 169 -9.45 -30.56 -18.82
CA LYS A 169 -10.78 -29.92 -18.75
C LYS A 169 -11.92 -30.89 -18.38
N LYS A 170 -11.69 -32.21 -18.39
CA LYS A 170 -12.66 -33.21 -17.92
C LYS A 170 -12.55 -33.52 -16.43
N LEU A 171 -11.54 -33.00 -15.75
CA LEU A 171 -11.30 -33.25 -14.34
C LEU A 171 -12.09 -32.28 -13.46
N ASP A 172 -12.65 -32.81 -12.39
CA ASP A 172 -13.25 -32.02 -11.34
C ASP A 172 -12.18 -31.70 -10.28
N VAL A 173 -11.88 -30.42 -10.11
CA VAL A 173 -10.93 -29.91 -9.13
C VAL A 173 -11.59 -29.06 -8.04
N GLY A 174 -12.92 -29.13 -7.93
CA GLY A 174 -13.69 -28.39 -6.91
C GLY A 174 -14.23 -29.29 -5.82
N SER A 175 -14.67 -30.52 -6.13
CA SER A 175 -15.32 -31.44 -5.17
C SER A 175 -14.45 -31.81 -3.96
N TRP A 176 -13.14 -31.80 -4.07
CA TRP A 176 -12.24 -32.06 -2.93
C TRP A 176 -12.30 -30.93 -1.87
N PHE A 177 -12.62 -29.71 -2.30
CA PHE A 177 -12.74 -28.55 -1.41
C PHE A 177 -14.13 -28.49 -0.77
N SER A 178 -15.17 -28.53 -1.59
CA SER A 178 -16.58 -28.55 -1.14
C SER A 178 -17.48 -29.05 -2.28
N SER A 179 -18.62 -29.69 -1.93
CA SER A 179 -19.62 -30.09 -2.89
C SER A 179 -20.25 -28.92 -3.66
N GLU A 180 -20.16 -27.71 -3.14
CA GLU A 180 -20.61 -26.47 -3.78
C GLU A 180 -19.85 -26.20 -5.09
N TYR A 181 -18.57 -26.59 -5.13
CA TYR A 181 -17.68 -26.39 -6.29
C TYR A 181 -17.57 -27.62 -7.18
N GLN A 182 -18.52 -28.58 -7.07
CA GLN A 182 -18.51 -29.77 -7.91
C GLN A 182 -18.54 -29.40 -9.39
N GLY A 183 -17.59 -29.96 -10.18
CA GLY A 183 -17.47 -29.69 -11.59
C GLY A 183 -16.60 -28.49 -11.95
N GLU A 184 -15.98 -27.83 -10.95
CA GLU A 184 -14.97 -26.80 -11.21
C GLU A 184 -13.80 -27.39 -11.96
N GLN A 185 -13.31 -26.66 -12.97
CA GLN A 185 -12.26 -27.11 -13.87
C GLN A 185 -10.96 -26.35 -13.65
N ILE A 186 -9.84 -26.94 -14.08
CA ILE A 186 -8.57 -26.23 -14.18
C ILE A 186 -8.67 -25.21 -15.32
N PRO A 187 -8.49 -23.89 -15.05
CA PRO A 187 -8.51 -22.87 -16.07
C PRO A 187 -7.18 -22.81 -16.83
N THR A 188 -7.22 -22.30 -18.05
CA THR A 188 -6.02 -21.88 -18.76
C THR A 188 -5.56 -20.52 -18.26
N LEU A 189 -4.27 -20.21 -18.44
CA LEU A 189 -3.75 -18.89 -18.13
C LEU A 189 -4.46 -17.80 -18.94
N GLU A 190 -4.83 -18.07 -20.18
CA GLU A 190 -5.54 -17.13 -21.05
C GLU A 190 -6.93 -16.78 -20.47
N GLU A 191 -7.71 -17.78 -20.03
CA GLU A 191 -9.01 -17.57 -19.38
C GLU A 191 -8.88 -16.68 -18.13
N VAL A 192 -7.85 -16.94 -17.31
CA VAL A 192 -7.57 -16.17 -16.09
C VAL A 192 -7.15 -14.74 -16.41
N MET A 193 -6.27 -14.54 -17.38
CA MET A 193 -5.81 -13.21 -17.80
C MET A 193 -6.95 -12.35 -18.34
N GLU A 194 -7.85 -12.94 -19.13
CA GLU A 194 -9.01 -12.23 -19.67
C GLU A 194 -9.97 -11.83 -18.55
N TYR A 195 -10.23 -12.71 -17.58
CA TYR A 195 -11.06 -12.37 -16.43
C TYR A 195 -10.44 -11.30 -15.53
N ALA A 196 -9.14 -11.41 -15.25
CA ALA A 196 -8.43 -10.50 -14.33
C ALA A 196 -8.28 -9.07 -14.87
N LYS A 197 -8.37 -8.90 -16.18
CA LYS A 197 -8.17 -7.62 -16.87
C LYS A 197 -9.04 -6.51 -16.30
N GLY A 198 -8.38 -5.50 -15.69
CA GLY A 198 -9.03 -4.34 -15.07
C GLY A 198 -9.74 -4.64 -13.75
N LYS A 199 -9.63 -5.86 -13.19
CA LYS A 199 -10.25 -6.24 -11.92
C LYS A 199 -9.23 -6.52 -10.81
N ILE A 200 -8.13 -7.24 -11.13
CA ILE A 200 -7.14 -7.65 -10.14
C ILE A 200 -5.77 -7.85 -10.80
N ASP A 201 -4.68 -7.47 -10.12
CA ASP A 201 -3.32 -7.77 -10.58
C ASP A 201 -3.01 -9.26 -10.42
N LEU A 202 -2.22 -9.83 -11.33
CA LEU A 202 -1.76 -11.21 -11.22
C LEU A 202 -0.29 -11.29 -10.85
N ASN A 203 0.03 -12.20 -9.91
CA ASN A 203 1.38 -12.65 -9.59
C ASN A 203 1.50 -14.11 -10.04
N ILE A 204 2.21 -14.38 -11.15
CA ILE A 204 2.25 -15.69 -11.78
C ILE A 204 3.52 -16.42 -11.36
N GLU A 205 3.36 -17.56 -10.65
CA GLU A 205 4.47 -18.45 -10.33
C GLU A 205 4.56 -19.58 -11.38
N ILE A 206 5.70 -19.69 -12.05
CA ILE A 206 5.96 -20.75 -13.02
C ILE A 206 6.55 -21.95 -12.29
N LYS A 207 5.78 -23.06 -12.19
CA LYS A 207 6.23 -24.27 -11.48
C LYS A 207 7.05 -25.21 -12.34
N ASN A 208 6.54 -25.58 -13.49
CA ASN A 208 7.23 -26.45 -14.42
C ASN A 208 6.69 -26.22 -15.83
N LEU A 209 7.52 -25.70 -16.70
CA LEU A 209 7.25 -25.68 -18.14
C LEU A 209 7.84 -26.97 -18.68
N GLY A 210 6.99 -27.96 -18.95
CA GLY A 210 7.37 -29.28 -19.41
C GLY A 210 8.42 -29.22 -20.51
N ASN A 211 9.44 -30.07 -20.42
CA ASN A 211 10.49 -30.26 -21.42
C ASN A 211 11.35 -29.04 -21.83
N SER A 212 11.96 -28.36 -20.85
CA SER A 212 13.25 -27.71 -21.13
C SER A 212 14.36 -28.78 -21.20
N SER A 213 14.31 -29.65 -22.19
CA SER A 213 15.48 -30.41 -22.64
C SER A 213 16.18 -29.54 -23.67
N GLY A 214 17.02 -28.67 -23.23
CA GLY A 214 18.05 -27.99 -23.98
C GLY A 214 19.39 -28.38 -23.46
#